data_fd8fd5c84aca058492d5751d8b2e7998
#
_entry.id   fd8fd5c84aca058492d5751d8b2e7998
#
_cell.length_a   1.000
_cell.length_b   1.000
_cell.length_c   1.000
_cell.angle_alpha   90.00
_cell.angle_beta   90.00
_cell.angle_gamma   90.00
#
_symmetry.space_group_name_H-M   'P 1'
#
loop_
_entity.id
_entity.type
_entity.pdbx_description
1 polymer ?
#
loop_
_entity_poly.entity_id
_entity_poly.type
_entity_poly.pdbx_seq_one_letter_code
_entity_poly.pdbx_strand_id
1 'polypeptide(L)'
;LGIAVELAQEDDAYEDVASKFFEHFVGICDAMNKIGGNGLWDDVDGFYHDVMHLDGQAVPLRVRSLVGLVPLIACEVITTASVEKLPRLRKRVDWFLKNRHDLAEGISYFERDPETGRGLLAIPSRERLQRVLQRMFDEDEFLSPHGVRSLSKAHDVAPFFMRIAGEDFRAEYEPGETKHRIFGGNSNWRGPVWFPLNYLIAEALRRYHHFYGDAVTVEVGKGSGVRMNLREASFEIERRLASLFLAGADGHRPCHGGDARFAQDPAWKDLVLFHEYFHGDSGKGLGASHQTGWTALAARCIEDLAADRARSVKRARR
;
A
#
# COMPACT_ATOMS: atom_id res chain seq x y z
N LEU A 1 9.73 7.43 10.20
CA LEU A 1 9.46 7.67 11.64
C LEU A 1 9.73 6.39 12.43
N GLY A 2 9.10 5.25 12.13
CA GLY A 2 9.27 3.99 12.87
C GLY A 2 10.72 3.56 13.03
N ILE A 3 11.52 3.59 11.96
CA ILE A 3 12.96 3.29 12.03
C ILE A 3 13.70 4.24 12.99
N ALA A 4 13.39 5.54 12.95
CA ALA A 4 14.04 6.50 13.83
C ALA A 4 13.65 6.28 15.30
N VAL A 5 12.39 5.94 15.58
CA VAL A 5 11.91 5.58 16.92
C VAL A 5 12.61 4.33 17.45
N GLU A 6 12.80 3.31 16.59
CA GLU A 6 13.51 2.07 16.97
C GLU A 6 14.99 2.35 17.28
N LEU A 7 15.69 3.06 16.40
CA LEU A 7 17.08 3.43 16.62
C LEU A 7 17.28 4.31 17.87
N ALA A 8 16.33 5.20 18.17
CA ALA A 8 16.37 6.03 19.35
C ALA A 8 16.23 5.25 20.67
N GLN A 9 15.80 3.99 20.65
CA GLN A 9 15.82 3.12 21.84
C GLN A 9 17.23 2.75 22.28
N GLU A 10 18.19 2.78 21.35
CA GLU A 10 19.58 2.38 21.53
C GLU A 10 20.53 3.60 21.58
N ASP A 11 20.20 4.71 20.86
CA ASP A 11 21.03 5.88 20.70
C ASP A 11 20.20 7.16 20.72
N ASP A 12 20.39 7.97 21.77
CA ASP A 12 19.68 9.23 22.01
C ASP A 12 19.82 10.25 20.86
N ALA A 13 20.85 10.15 20.02
CA ALA A 13 21.03 11.01 18.87
C ALA A 13 19.89 10.88 17.84
N TYR A 14 19.25 9.71 17.76
CA TYR A 14 18.11 9.47 16.87
C TYR A 14 16.79 10.02 17.40
N GLU A 15 16.71 10.48 18.64
CA GLU A 15 15.49 11.07 19.21
C GLU A 15 15.11 12.38 18.51
N ASP A 16 16.11 13.22 18.18
CA ASP A 16 15.88 14.44 17.40
C ASP A 16 15.45 14.12 15.96
N VAL A 17 16.01 13.04 15.38
CA VAL A 17 15.62 12.54 14.05
C VAL A 17 14.17 12.04 14.07
N ALA A 18 13.77 11.27 15.10
CA ALA A 18 12.39 10.82 15.28
C ALA A 18 11.42 12.01 15.43
N SER A 19 11.79 13.03 16.18
CA SER A 19 11.01 14.26 16.33
C SER A 19 10.82 14.98 15.00
N LYS A 20 11.87 15.06 14.18
CA LYS A 20 11.82 15.65 12.85
C LYS A 20 10.90 14.88 11.90
N PHE A 21 10.99 13.56 11.88
CA PHE A 21 10.10 12.73 11.08
C PHE A 21 8.65 12.78 11.53
N PHE A 22 8.40 12.94 12.84
CA PHE A 22 7.06 13.19 13.34
C PHE A 22 6.49 14.50 12.78
N GLU A 23 7.27 15.60 12.79
CA GLU A 23 6.85 16.88 12.21
C GLU A 23 6.56 16.77 10.71
N HIS A 24 7.40 16.03 9.96
CA HIS A 24 7.16 15.79 8.52
C HIS A 24 5.88 14.97 8.30
N PHE A 25 5.65 13.93 9.10
CA PHE A 25 4.43 13.15 9.04
C PHE A 25 3.19 14.03 9.20
N VAL A 26 3.20 14.88 10.22
CA VAL A 26 2.13 15.83 10.49
C VAL A 26 1.91 16.80 9.32
N GLY A 27 2.99 17.37 8.79
CA GLY A 27 2.91 18.27 7.63
C GLY A 27 2.33 17.59 6.39
N ILE A 28 2.65 16.32 6.15
CA ILE A 28 2.09 15.53 5.05
C ILE A 28 0.60 15.28 5.28
N CYS A 29 0.19 14.88 6.49
CA CYS A 29 -1.21 14.67 6.81
C CYS A 29 -2.04 15.94 6.59
N ASP A 30 -1.55 17.09 7.07
CA ASP A 30 -2.22 18.37 6.89
C ASP A 30 -2.36 18.75 5.41
N ALA A 31 -1.27 18.62 4.64
CA ALA A 31 -1.29 18.88 3.21
C ALA A 31 -2.31 17.98 2.49
N MET A 32 -2.35 16.69 2.79
CA MET A 32 -3.29 15.75 2.15
C MET A 32 -4.75 16.01 2.51
N ASN A 33 -5.01 16.55 3.69
CA ASN A 33 -6.36 16.84 4.16
C ASN A 33 -6.86 18.24 3.77
N LYS A 34 -5.95 19.19 3.41
CA LYS A 34 -6.31 20.60 3.14
C LYS A 34 -5.96 21.09 1.75
N ILE A 35 -5.14 20.39 0.99
CA ILE A 35 -4.71 20.85 -0.33
C ILE A 35 -5.92 21.15 -1.22
N GLY A 36 -5.90 22.28 -1.94
CA GLY A 36 -7.03 22.69 -2.76
C GLY A 36 -8.29 23.09 -1.99
N GLY A 37 -8.21 23.24 -0.65
CA GLY A 37 -9.32 23.59 0.23
C GLY A 37 -10.11 22.41 0.79
N ASN A 38 -10.15 21.27 0.09
CA ASN A 38 -10.93 20.07 0.45
C ASN A 38 -10.07 18.82 0.68
N GLY A 39 -8.74 18.94 0.51
CA GLY A 39 -7.83 17.81 0.55
C GLY A 39 -7.95 16.89 -0.67
N LEU A 40 -7.28 15.75 -0.59
CA LEU A 40 -7.25 14.75 -1.67
C LEU A 40 -8.37 13.69 -1.54
N TRP A 41 -9.13 13.70 -0.45
CA TRP A 41 -10.19 12.74 -0.21
C TRP A 41 -11.50 13.14 -0.92
N ASP A 42 -12.07 12.23 -1.69
CA ASP A 42 -13.40 12.37 -2.29
C ASP A 42 -14.42 11.54 -1.50
N ASP A 43 -15.34 12.22 -0.79
CA ASP A 43 -16.35 11.56 0.04
C ASP A 43 -17.35 10.75 -0.77
N VAL A 44 -17.63 11.16 -2.00
CA VAL A 44 -18.58 10.46 -2.88
C VAL A 44 -17.94 9.15 -3.37
N ASP A 45 -16.73 9.24 -3.90
CA ASP A 45 -16.02 8.08 -4.41
C ASP A 45 -15.42 7.19 -3.31
N GLY A 46 -15.16 7.73 -2.11
CA GLY A 46 -14.54 7.01 -1.01
C GLY A 46 -13.09 6.64 -1.30
N PHE A 47 -12.36 7.54 -1.93
CA PHE A 47 -11.00 7.30 -2.38
C PHE A 47 -10.18 8.60 -2.37
N TYR A 48 -8.84 8.49 -2.37
CA TYR A 48 -7.95 9.63 -2.52
C TYR A 48 -7.65 9.85 -3.99
N HIS A 49 -7.82 11.09 -4.45
CA HIS A 49 -7.56 11.49 -5.83
C HIS A 49 -6.58 12.65 -5.90
N ASP A 50 -5.82 12.70 -6.98
CA ASP A 50 -5.02 13.87 -7.31
C ASP A 50 -5.93 15.07 -7.60
N VAL A 51 -5.42 16.28 -7.34
CA VAL A 51 -6.11 17.53 -7.63
C VAL A 51 -5.25 18.37 -8.54
N MET A 52 -5.81 18.77 -9.66
CA MET A 52 -5.18 19.70 -10.59
C MET A 52 -5.68 21.11 -10.33
N HIS A 53 -4.79 22.10 -10.28
CA HIS A 53 -5.15 23.50 -10.24
C HIS A 53 -5.15 24.06 -11.66
N LEU A 54 -6.33 24.45 -12.16
CA LEU A 54 -6.51 25.04 -13.47
C LEU A 54 -7.26 26.36 -13.32
N ASP A 55 -6.69 27.45 -13.80
CA ASP A 55 -7.30 28.80 -13.75
C ASP A 55 -7.82 29.20 -12.35
N GLY A 56 -7.08 28.81 -11.30
CA GLY A 56 -7.44 29.11 -9.91
C GLY A 56 -8.52 28.19 -9.32
N GLN A 57 -8.99 27.20 -10.07
CA GLN A 57 -9.94 26.19 -9.60
C GLN A 57 -9.24 24.87 -9.30
N ALA A 58 -9.64 24.20 -8.22
CA ALA A 58 -9.20 22.85 -7.87
C ALA A 58 -10.10 21.82 -8.57
N VAL A 59 -9.54 21.04 -9.49
CA VAL A 59 -10.25 20.03 -10.28
C VAL A 59 -9.76 18.64 -9.84
N PRO A 60 -10.61 17.83 -9.19
CA PRO A 60 -10.23 16.47 -8.81
C PRO A 60 -10.08 15.57 -10.04
N LEU A 61 -8.94 14.88 -10.12
CA LEU A 61 -8.66 13.88 -11.14
C LEU A 61 -9.13 12.52 -10.63
N ARG A 62 -10.34 12.13 -10.92
CA ARG A 62 -10.94 10.88 -10.43
C ARG A 62 -10.39 9.65 -11.13
N VAL A 63 -9.09 9.48 -11.03
CA VAL A 63 -8.36 8.28 -11.49
C VAL A 63 -8.06 7.41 -10.28
N ARG A 64 -8.65 6.24 -10.20
CA ARG A 64 -8.38 5.28 -9.13
C ARG A 64 -7.07 4.56 -9.42
N SER A 65 -5.98 5.15 -8.96
CA SER A 65 -4.63 4.60 -9.09
C SER A 65 -4.04 4.19 -7.75
N LEU A 66 -2.93 3.45 -7.80
CA LEU A 66 -2.15 3.07 -6.61
C LEU A 66 -1.69 4.29 -5.80
N VAL A 67 -1.55 5.46 -6.42
CA VAL A 67 -1.22 6.71 -5.72
C VAL A 67 -2.28 7.03 -4.66
N GLY A 68 -3.56 6.77 -4.94
CA GLY A 68 -4.64 6.92 -3.97
C GLY A 68 -4.66 5.83 -2.87
N LEU A 69 -3.86 4.75 -3.01
CA LEU A 69 -3.63 3.76 -1.96
C LEU A 69 -2.39 4.08 -1.09
N VAL A 70 -1.47 4.92 -1.58
CA VAL A 70 -0.25 5.32 -0.84
C VAL A 70 -0.54 5.89 0.55
N PRO A 71 -1.63 6.65 0.79
CA PRO A 71 -1.99 7.10 2.13
C PRO A 71 -2.11 5.99 3.17
N LEU A 72 -2.42 4.76 2.77
CA LEU A 72 -2.46 3.59 3.66
C LEU A 72 -1.08 3.27 4.25
N ILE A 73 -0.01 3.51 3.50
CA ILE A 73 1.36 3.18 3.90
C ILE A 73 1.85 4.15 4.99
N ALA A 74 1.31 5.36 5.04
CA ALA A 74 1.63 6.35 6.04
C ALA A 74 0.90 6.05 7.35
N CYS A 75 1.32 4.99 8.03
CA CYS A 75 0.82 4.60 9.35
C CYS A 75 1.96 4.14 10.25
N GLU A 76 1.86 4.46 11.55
CA GLU A 76 2.80 3.98 12.57
C GLU A 76 2.06 3.77 13.89
N VAL A 77 2.41 2.71 14.61
CA VAL A 77 1.88 2.43 15.94
C VAL A 77 2.92 2.79 16.98
N ILE A 78 2.61 3.79 17.78
CA ILE A 78 3.46 4.25 18.86
C ILE A 78 2.92 3.71 20.19
N THR A 79 3.78 3.03 20.94
CA THR A 79 3.40 2.52 22.27
C THR A 79 3.81 3.52 23.36
N THR A 80 3.06 3.55 24.47
CA THR A 80 3.43 4.35 25.64
C THR A 80 4.85 4.01 26.10
N ALA A 81 5.22 2.73 26.12
CA ALA A 81 6.55 2.27 26.51
C ALA A 81 7.68 2.79 25.59
N SER A 82 7.42 2.91 24.28
CA SER A 82 8.40 3.49 23.35
C SER A 82 8.59 4.99 23.58
N VAL A 83 7.50 5.72 23.86
CA VAL A 83 7.55 7.18 24.08
C VAL A 83 8.13 7.53 25.45
N GLU A 84 7.89 6.70 26.47
CA GLU A 84 8.45 6.92 27.82
C GLU A 84 9.97 6.89 27.84
N LYS A 85 10.59 6.11 26.98
CA LYS A 85 12.04 6.05 26.80
C LYS A 85 12.61 7.21 25.98
N LEU A 86 11.74 8.01 25.33
CA LEU A 86 12.11 9.09 24.42
C LEU A 86 11.54 10.43 24.92
N PRO A 87 12.11 11.03 25.99
CA PRO A 87 11.54 12.20 26.66
C PRO A 87 11.47 13.46 25.77
N ARG A 88 12.42 13.62 24.83
CA ARG A 88 12.42 14.76 23.90
C ARG A 88 11.31 14.61 22.86
N LEU A 89 11.18 13.42 22.25
CA LEU A 89 10.09 13.10 21.33
C LEU A 89 8.73 13.28 22.01
N ARG A 90 8.56 12.74 23.23
CA ARG A 90 7.34 12.90 24.02
C ARG A 90 6.99 14.37 24.24
N LYS A 91 7.95 15.16 24.72
CA LYS A 91 7.77 16.61 24.93
C LYS A 91 7.36 17.32 23.63
N ARG A 92 7.92 16.91 22.49
CA ARG A 92 7.61 17.46 21.18
C ARG A 92 6.19 17.11 20.74
N VAL A 93 5.79 15.85 20.89
CA VAL A 93 4.43 15.37 20.59
C VAL A 93 3.40 16.08 21.49
N ASP A 94 3.65 16.14 22.80
CA ASP A 94 2.76 16.80 23.75
C ASP A 94 2.62 18.31 23.46
N TRP A 95 3.74 18.97 23.15
CA TRP A 95 3.72 20.38 22.74
C TRP A 95 2.89 20.57 21.47
N PHE A 96 3.08 19.70 20.49
CA PHE A 96 2.38 19.76 19.21
C PHE A 96 0.86 19.59 19.40
N LEU A 97 0.44 18.56 20.11
CA LEU A 97 -0.97 18.31 20.40
C LEU A 97 -1.62 19.47 21.17
N LYS A 98 -0.85 20.15 22.02
CA LYS A 98 -1.35 21.27 22.82
C LYS A 98 -1.40 22.60 22.08
N ASN A 99 -0.48 22.85 21.14
CA ASN A 99 -0.27 24.17 20.57
C ASN A 99 -0.64 24.27 19.08
N ARG A 100 -0.83 23.15 18.39
CA ARG A 100 -1.13 23.11 16.96
C ARG A 100 -2.43 22.35 16.69
N HIS A 101 -3.52 22.84 17.32
CA HIS A 101 -4.87 22.30 17.11
C HIS A 101 -5.28 22.34 15.63
N ASP A 102 -4.83 23.38 14.90
CA ASP A 102 -5.02 23.52 13.46
C ASP A 102 -4.47 22.36 12.64
N LEU A 103 -3.37 21.77 13.07
CA LEU A 103 -2.75 20.60 12.44
C LEU A 103 -3.22 19.30 13.11
N ALA A 104 -3.50 19.32 14.41
CA ALA A 104 -3.98 18.13 15.13
C ALA A 104 -5.39 17.70 14.65
N GLU A 105 -6.26 18.64 14.26
CA GLU A 105 -7.54 18.35 13.60
C GLU A 105 -7.36 17.75 12.20
N GLY A 106 -6.27 18.13 11.52
CA GLY A 106 -5.90 17.59 10.20
C GLY A 106 -5.16 16.26 10.28
N ILE A 107 -4.52 15.94 11.42
CA ILE A 107 -4.06 14.58 11.73
C ILE A 107 -5.30 13.82 12.16
N SER A 108 -6.00 13.30 11.21
CA SER A 108 -7.30 12.71 11.44
C SER A 108 -7.28 11.64 12.53
N TYR A 109 -6.11 11.08 12.85
CA TYR A 109 -6.10 9.98 13.80
C TYR A 109 -4.76 9.82 14.54
N PHE A 110 -4.61 10.58 15.60
CA PHE A 110 -3.91 10.09 16.77
C PHE A 110 -4.95 9.39 17.65
N GLU A 111 -5.37 8.22 17.23
CA GLU A 111 -6.26 7.39 18.02
C GLU A 111 -5.45 6.71 19.12
N ARG A 112 -5.85 6.88 20.37
CA ARG A 112 -5.26 6.14 21.50
C ARG A 112 -6.23 5.05 21.94
N ASP A 113 -5.71 3.86 22.06
CA ASP A 113 -6.37 2.78 22.74
C ASP A 113 -6.06 2.88 24.25
N PRO A 114 -7.04 3.22 25.09
CA PRO A 114 -6.81 3.40 26.52
C PRO A 114 -6.47 2.08 27.25
N GLU A 115 -6.87 0.93 26.68
CA GLU A 115 -6.64 -0.38 27.30
C GLU A 115 -5.20 -0.86 27.05
N THR A 116 -4.68 -0.66 25.85
CA THR A 116 -3.34 -1.13 25.45
C THR A 116 -2.28 -0.04 25.54
N GLY A 117 -2.65 1.23 25.70
CA GLY A 117 -1.74 2.38 25.68
C GLY A 117 -1.09 2.60 24.30
N ARG A 118 -1.63 2.00 23.23
CA ARG A 118 -1.13 2.20 21.86
C ARG A 118 -1.74 3.44 21.25
N GLY A 119 -0.94 4.15 20.46
CA GLY A 119 -1.39 5.26 19.62
C GLY A 119 -1.16 4.93 18.15
N LEU A 120 -2.16 5.15 17.30
CA LEU A 120 -2.04 5.05 15.85
C LEU A 120 -1.86 6.44 15.25
N LEU A 121 -0.76 6.63 14.52
CA LEU A 121 -0.58 7.73 13.58
C LEU A 121 -0.92 7.23 12.20
N ALA A 122 -1.92 7.81 11.53
CA ALA A 122 -2.30 7.42 10.17
C ALA A 122 -2.92 8.60 9.41
N ILE A 123 -2.81 8.58 8.08
CA ILE A 123 -3.51 9.55 7.23
C ILE A 123 -5.00 9.23 7.16
N PRO A 124 -5.43 7.99 6.80
CA PRO A 124 -6.85 7.69 6.72
C PRO A 124 -7.47 7.48 8.11
N SER A 125 -8.71 7.94 8.26
CA SER A 125 -9.56 7.52 9.36
C SER A 125 -9.89 6.03 9.29
N ARG A 126 -10.39 5.48 10.37
CA ARG A 126 -10.95 4.12 10.36
C ARG A 126 -11.99 3.94 9.26
N GLU A 127 -12.88 4.90 9.09
CA GLU A 127 -13.91 4.88 8.04
C GLU A 127 -13.29 4.97 6.64
N ARG A 128 -12.39 5.95 6.42
CA ARG A 128 -11.69 6.09 5.15
C ARG A 128 -10.85 4.86 4.82
N LEU A 129 -10.14 4.31 5.80
CA LEU A 129 -9.40 3.05 5.69
C LEU A 129 -10.31 1.93 5.18
N GLN A 130 -11.47 1.72 5.82
CA GLN A 130 -12.41 0.67 5.42
C GLN A 130 -12.92 0.87 3.98
N ARG A 131 -13.24 2.09 3.57
CA ARG A 131 -13.71 2.40 2.21
C ARG A 131 -12.63 2.15 1.16
N VAL A 132 -11.39 2.55 1.43
CA VAL A 132 -10.26 2.29 0.52
C VAL A 132 -9.97 0.80 0.43
N LEU A 133 -9.99 0.07 1.56
CA LEU A 133 -9.77 -1.38 1.59
C LEU A 133 -10.84 -2.16 0.80
N GLN A 134 -12.11 -1.74 0.84
CA GLN A 134 -13.16 -2.35 0.03
C GLN A 134 -12.83 -2.31 -1.47
N ARG A 135 -12.29 -1.19 -1.97
CA ARG A 135 -11.86 -1.08 -3.36
C ARG A 135 -10.58 -1.86 -3.64
N MET A 136 -9.63 -1.79 -2.72
CA MET A 136 -8.34 -2.47 -2.87
C MET A 136 -8.49 -3.99 -2.96
N PHE A 137 -9.45 -4.57 -2.23
CA PHE A 137 -9.72 -6.00 -2.22
C PHE A 137 -10.88 -6.44 -3.14
N ASP A 138 -11.37 -5.54 -4.00
CA ASP A 138 -12.33 -5.84 -5.07
C ASP A 138 -11.58 -6.29 -6.34
N GLU A 139 -11.93 -7.44 -6.89
CA GLU A 139 -11.29 -8.01 -8.09
C GLU A 139 -11.66 -7.26 -9.37
N ASP A 140 -12.80 -6.58 -9.39
CA ASP A 140 -13.22 -5.67 -10.47
C ASP A 140 -12.50 -4.31 -10.38
N GLU A 141 -11.75 -4.08 -9.30
CA GLU A 141 -10.97 -2.88 -9.07
C GLU A 141 -9.47 -3.20 -9.00
N PHE A 142 -8.90 -3.25 -7.80
CA PHE A 142 -7.44 -3.35 -7.63
C PHE A 142 -6.92 -4.77 -7.41
N LEU A 143 -7.72 -5.68 -6.86
CA LEU A 143 -7.22 -7.00 -6.52
C LEU A 143 -7.06 -7.87 -7.77
N SER A 144 -5.84 -8.33 -8.04
CA SER A 144 -5.55 -9.29 -9.12
C SER A 144 -5.12 -10.65 -8.55
N PRO A 145 -5.07 -11.71 -9.35
CA PRO A 145 -4.50 -12.99 -8.93
C PRO A 145 -3.04 -12.88 -8.43
N HIS A 146 -2.34 -11.81 -8.79
CA HIS A 146 -0.90 -11.61 -8.59
C HIS A 146 -0.55 -10.48 -7.63
N GLY A 147 -1.53 -9.83 -7.01
CA GLY A 147 -1.36 -8.71 -6.08
C GLY A 147 -2.31 -7.56 -6.37
N VAL A 148 -1.97 -6.37 -5.85
CA VAL A 148 -2.73 -5.13 -6.04
C VAL A 148 -2.25 -4.43 -7.30
N ARG A 149 -3.16 -4.15 -8.23
CA ARG A 149 -2.91 -3.42 -9.47
C ARG A 149 -2.57 -1.95 -9.21
N SER A 150 -1.79 -1.36 -10.07
CA SER A 150 -1.45 0.07 -9.98
C SER A 150 -2.52 1.00 -10.53
N LEU A 151 -3.51 0.49 -11.26
CA LEU A 151 -4.72 1.19 -11.67
C LEU A 151 -5.91 0.24 -11.51
N SER A 152 -7.05 0.80 -11.05
CA SER A 152 -8.29 0.04 -10.94
C SER A 152 -8.72 -0.49 -12.31
N LYS A 153 -9.09 -1.78 -12.35
CA LYS A 153 -9.66 -2.42 -13.54
C LYS A 153 -11.00 -1.82 -13.95
N ALA A 154 -11.69 -1.11 -13.07
CA ALA A 154 -12.90 -0.35 -13.41
C ALA A 154 -12.66 0.65 -14.56
N HIS A 155 -11.42 1.12 -14.74
CA HIS A 155 -11.04 1.99 -15.87
C HIS A 155 -10.92 1.28 -17.23
N ASP A 156 -11.09 -0.04 -17.27
CA ASP A 156 -11.28 -0.78 -18.53
C ASP A 156 -12.68 -0.52 -19.12
N VAL A 157 -13.69 -0.51 -18.26
CA VAL A 157 -15.09 -0.29 -18.64
C VAL A 157 -15.43 1.20 -18.69
N ALA A 158 -14.89 2.00 -17.75
CA ALA A 158 -15.13 3.44 -17.62
C ALA A 158 -13.80 4.21 -17.54
N PRO A 159 -13.11 4.43 -18.66
CA PRO A 159 -11.89 5.21 -18.70
C PRO A 159 -12.13 6.64 -18.19
N PHE A 160 -11.12 7.16 -17.47
CA PHE A 160 -11.11 8.58 -17.14
C PHE A 160 -10.84 9.40 -18.41
N PHE A 161 -11.59 10.49 -18.58
CA PHE A 161 -11.42 11.41 -19.70
C PHE A 161 -11.46 12.85 -19.19
N MET A 162 -10.57 13.68 -19.73
CA MET A 162 -10.54 15.12 -19.47
C MET A 162 -10.05 15.85 -20.72
N ARG A 163 -10.65 17.00 -21.01
CA ARG A 163 -10.21 17.92 -22.07
C ARG A 163 -9.64 19.19 -21.45
N ILE A 164 -8.39 19.54 -21.80
CA ILE A 164 -7.70 20.71 -21.31
C ILE A 164 -7.08 21.43 -22.51
N ALA A 165 -7.35 22.73 -22.63
CA ALA A 165 -6.80 23.58 -23.72
C ALA A 165 -7.01 22.99 -25.12
N GLY A 166 -8.10 22.23 -25.34
CA GLY A 166 -8.41 21.59 -26.62
C GLY A 166 -7.78 20.21 -26.83
N GLU A 167 -6.93 19.75 -25.92
CA GLU A 167 -6.33 18.42 -25.95
C GLU A 167 -7.09 17.44 -25.08
N ASP A 168 -7.20 16.19 -25.55
CA ASP A 168 -7.89 15.10 -24.85
C ASP A 168 -6.91 14.25 -24.06
N PHE A 169 -7.18 14.11 -22.77
CA PHE A 169 -6.42 13.26 -21.85
C PHE A 169 -7.28 12.09 -21.40
N ARG A 170 -6.73 10.89 -21.49
CA ARG A 170 -7.42 9.64 -21.13
C ARG A 170 -6.55 8.79 -20.25
N ALA A 171 -7.13 8.22 -19.17
CA ALA A 171 -6.53 7.15 -18.40
C ALA A 171 -7.45 5.93 -18.45
N GLU A 172 -6.89 4.80 -18.92
CA GLU A 172 -7.58 3.53 -19.03
C GLU A 172 -6.73 2.41 -18.42
N TYR A 173 -7.36 1.30 -18.06
CA TYR A 173 -6.66 0.15 -17.52
C TYR A 173 -5.79 -0.51 -18.59
N GLU A 174 -4.50 -0.59 -18.32
CA GLU A 174 -3.50 -1.27 -19.15
C GLU A 174 -2.70 -2.21 -18.24
N PRO A 175 -3.00 -3.53 -18.24
CA PRO A 175 -2.41 -4.46 -17.29
C PRO A 175 -0.91 -4.73 -17.51
N GLY A 176 -0.37 -4.34 -18.64
CA GLY A 176 1.04 -4.54 -19.03
C GLY A 176 1.72 -3.24 -19.43
N GLU A 177 2.43 -3.30 -20.56
CA GLU A 177 3.11 -2.13 -21.12
C GLU A 177 2.10 -1.09 -21.60
N THR A 178 2.27 0.16 -21.18
CA THR A 178 1.38 1.24 -21.60
C THR A 178 1.56 1.61 -23.06
N LYS A 179 0.46 1.92 -23.73
CA LYS A 179 0.44 2.44 -25.10
C LYS A 179 0.42 3.97 -25.15
N HIS A 180 0.15 4.61 -24.02
CA HIS A 180 -0.01 6.06 -23.89
C HIS A 180 1.17 6.68 -23.14
N ARG A 181 1.57 7.90 -23.57
CA ARG A 181 2.67 8.64 -22.94
C ARG A 181 2.24 9.50 -21.75
N ILE A 182 0.93 9.64 -21.52
CA ILE A 182 0.41 10.39 -20.38
C ILE A 182 0.85 9.70 -19.09
N PHE A 183 1.22 10.48 -18.08
CA PHE A 183 1.78 10.03 -16.81
C PHE A 183 3.13 9.27 -16.92
N GLY A 184 3.95 9.56 -17.96
CA GLY A 184 5.36 9.13 -18.03
C GLY A 184 5.65 7.73 -18.56
N GLY A 185 4.68 7.08 -19.19
CA GLY A 185 4.88 5.78 -19.86
C GLY A 185 4.74 4.58 -18.90
N ASN A 186 5.48 3.51 -19.17
CA ASN A 186 5.36 2.21 -18.48
C ASN A 186 5.63 2.26 -16.98
N SER A 187 6.44 3.19 -16.52
CA SER A 187 6.74 3.37 -15.11
C SER A 187 5.53 3.87 -14.32
N ASN A 188 4.44 4.22 -15.00
CA ASN A 188 3.32 4.85 -14.35
C ASN A 188 2.12 3.90 -14.23
N TRP A 189 1.97 3.41 -13.11
CA TRP A 189 0.77 3.13 -12.32
C TRP A 189 -0.52 2.94 -13.16
N ARG A 190 -0.46 2.14 -14.27
CA ARG A 190 -1.56 1.99 -15.24
C ARG A 190 -2.26 0.63 -15.21
N GLY A 191 -1.88 -0.26 -14.30
CA GLY A 191 -2.51 -1.57 -14.18
C GLY A 191 -1.57 -2.69 -13.77
N PRO A 192 -0.24 -2.64 -14.07
CA PRO A 192 0.71 -3.65 -13.60
C PRO A 192 0.77 -3.76 -12.07
N VAL A 193 1.24 -4.91 -11.61
CA VAL A 193 1.55 -5.15 -10.19
C VAL A 193 3.00 -4.75 -9.93
N TRP A 194 3.17 -3.80 -9.00
CA TRP A 194 4.48 -3.33 -8.54
C TRP A 194 4.80 -3.94 -7.18
N PHE A 195 5.83 -4.77 -7.13
CA PHE A 195 6.15 -5.57 -5.97
C PHE A 195 6.41 -4.73 -4.69
N PRO A 196 7.27 -3.68 -4.73
CA PRO A 196 7.62 -2.94 -3.52
C PRO A 196 6.42 -2.22 -2.90
N LEU A 197 5.53 -1.64 -3.71
CA LEU A 197 4.33 -0.96 -3.19
C LEU A 197 3.34 -1.94 -2.57
N ASN A 198 3.16 -3.10 -3.19
CA ASN A 198 2.35 -4.18 -2.63
C ASN A 198 2.90 -4.67 -1.28
N TYR A 199 4.22 -4.83 -1.18
CA TYR A 199 4.87 -5.21 0.06
C TYR A 199 4.67 -4.15 1.17
N LEU A 200 4.85 -2.86 0.83
CA LEU A 200 4.61 -1.77 1.79
C LEU A 200 3.14 -1.69 2.25
N ILE A 201 2.19 -1.99 1.36
CA ILE A 201 0.77 -2.09 1.72
C ILE A 201 0.55 -3.25 2.69
N ALA A 202 1.12 -4.43 2.43
CA ALA A 202 1.01 -5.58 3.32
C ALA A 202 1.58 -5.27 4.72
N GLU A 203 2.74 -4.60 4.78
CA GLU A 203 3.31 -4.12 6.04
C GLU A 203 2.40 -3.11 6.77
N ALA A 204 1.79 -2.17 6.03
CA ALA A 204 0.86 -1.21 6.60
C ALA A 204 -0.37 -1.91 7.20
N LEU A 205 -0.94 -2.91 6.51
CA LEU A 205 -2.06 -3.70 7.02
C LEU A 205 -1.72 -4.43 8.34
N ARG A 206 -0.48 -4.91 8.49
CA ARG A 206 -0.01 -5.49 9.76
C ARG A 206 0.04 -4.46 10.88
N ARG A 207 0.48 -3.22 10.59
CA ARG A 207 0.47 -2.11 11.57
C ARG A 207 -0.95 -1.73 11.98
N TYR A 208 -1.87 -1.60 11.03
CA TYR A 208 -3.28 -1.38 11.34
C TYR A 208 -3.88 -2.52 12.16
N HIS A 209 -3.56 -3.78 11.84
CA HIS A 209 -4.01 -4.91 12.66
C HIS A 209 -3.40 -4.87 14.06
N HIS A 210 -2.12 -4.47 14.20
CA HIS A 210 -1.49 -4.33 15.51
C HIS A 210 -2.23 -3.34 16.41
N PHE A 211 -2.85 -2.32 15.83
CA PHE A 211 -3.66 -1.34 16.55
C PHE A 211 -5.11 -1.79 16.72
N TYR A 212 -5.80 -2.12 15.64
CA TYR A 212 -7.24 -2.41 15.66
C TYR A 212 -7.59 -3.86 16.04
N GLY A 213 -6.63 -4.78 16.01
CA GLY A 213 -6.91 -6.22 16.19
C GLY A 213 -7.93 -6.74 15.17
N ASP A 214 -8.89 -7.51 15.66
CA ASP A 214 -9.95 -8.10 14.83
C ASP A 214 -11.17 -7.16 14.66
N ALA A 215 -11.14 -5.95 15.24
CA ALA A 215 -12.23 -4.97 15.13
C ALA A 215 -12.37 -4.35 13.72
N VAL A 216 -11.35 -4.49 12.85
CA VAL A 216 -11.39 -4.08 11.46
C VAL A 216 -11.15 -5.29 10.58
N THR A 217 -12.14 -5.58 9.73
CA THR A 217 -12.10 -6.68 8.76
C THR A 217 -12.45 -6.16 7.37
N VAL A 218 -11.98 -6.83 6.34
CA VAL A 218 -12.29 -6.55 4.93
C VAL A 218 -12.80 -7.83 4.24
N GLU A 219 -13.71 -7.68 3.29
CA GLU A 219 -14.10 -8.76 2.39
C GLU A 219 -13.06 -8.87 1.27
N VAL A 220 -12.52 -10.06 1.06
CA VAL A 220 -11.52 -10.33 0.02
C VAL A 220 -12.19 -11.00 -1.18
N GLY A 221 -12.24 -10.28 -2.30
CA GLY A 221 -13.09 -10.60 -3.44
C GLY A 221 -14.53 -10.16 -3.18
N LYS A 222 -15.01 -9.21 -3.95
CA LYS A 222 -16.36 -8.64 -3.79
C LYS A 222 -17.44 -9.71 -3.93
N GLY A 223 -18.31 -9.79 -2.92
CA GLY A 223 -19.40 -10.78 -2.90
C GLY A 223 -18.97 -12.21 -2.60
N SER A 224 -17.70 -12.43 -2.23
CA SER A 224 -17.19 -13.76 -1.85
C SER A 224 -17.70 -14.27 -0.50
N GLY A 225 -18.12 -13.36 0.38
CA GLY A 225 -18.40 -13.64 1.78
C GLY A 225 -17.17 -13.94 2.65
N VAL A 226 -15.96 -13.95 2.06
CA VAL A 226 -14.71 -14.24 2.77
C VAL A 226 -14.22 -12.98 3.47
N ARG A 227 -14.41 -12.90 4.77
CA ARG A 227 -13.93 -11.79 5.59
C ARG A 227 -12.62 -12.15 6.28
N MET A 228 -11.66 -11.25 6.19
CA MET A 228 -10.33 -11.37 6.80
C MET A 228 -10.06 -10.17 7.71
N ASN A 229 -9.38 -10.38 8.84
CA ASN A 229 -8.77 -9.28 9.56
C ASN A 229 -7.56 -8.72 8.76
N LEU A 230 -7.03 -7.56 9.15
CA LEU A 230 -6.01 -6.89 8.33
C LEU A 230 -4.68 -7.65 8.28
N ARG A 231 -4.38 -8.48 9.28
CA ARG A 231 -3.21 -9.37 9.24
C ARG A 231 -3.40 -10.50 8.23
N GLU A 232 -4.55 -11.14 8.23
CA GLU A 232 -4.88 -12.18 7.24
C GLU A 232 -4.90 -11.61 5.83
N ALA A 233 -5.48 -10.41 5.65
CA ALA A 233 -5.48 -9.69 4.39
C ALA A 233 -4.07 -9.33 3.90
N SER A 234 -3.12 -9.02 4.80
CA SER A 234 -1.72 -8.80 4.44
C SER A 234 -1.08 -10.07 3.88
N PHE A 235 -1.32 -11.22 4.50
CA PHE A 235 -0.81 -12.50 4.01
C PHE A 235 -1.44 -12.92 2.69
N GLU A 236 -2.71 -12.53 2.42
CA GLU A 236 -3.32 -12.79 1.12
C GLU A 236 -2.62 -12.01 0.00
N ILE A 237 -2.23 -10.75 0.23
CA ILE A 237 -1.42 -9.99 -0.73
C ILE A 237 -0.07 -10.70 -0.95
N GLU A 238 0.64 -11.06 0.13
CA GLU A 238 1.93 -11.76 0.02
C GLU A 238 1.83 -13.10 -0.67
N ARG A 239 0.76 -13.86 -0.43
CA ARG A 239 0.49 -15.13 -1.12
C ARG A 239 0.35 -14.93 -2.63
N ARG A 240 -0.37 -13.88 -3.06
CA ARG A 240 -0.52 -13.52 -4.48
C ARG A 240 0.82 -13.10 -5.08
N LEU A 241 1.61 -12.31 -4.38
CA LEU A 241 2.96 -11.92 -4.80
C LEU A 241 3.92 -13.11 -4.89
N ALA A 242 3.96 -13.96 -3.87
CA ALA A 242 4.79 -15.16 -3.85
C ALA A 242 4.44 -16.12 -4.99
N SER A 243 3.14 -16.23 -5.34
CA SER A 243 2.67 -17.11 -6.41
C SER A 243 3.27 -16.79 -7.79
N LEU A 244 3.72 -15.56 -8.02
CA LEU A 244 4.43 -15.17 -9.24
C LEU A 244 5.68 -16.02 -9.50
N PHE A 245 6.35 -16.46 -8.43
CA PHE A 245 7.63 -17.18 -8.46
C PHE A 245 7.51 -18.66 -8.18
N LEU A 246 6.35 -19.14 -7.78
CA LEU A 246 6.15 -20.56 -7.49
C LEU A 246 5.73 -21.30 -8.75
N ALA A 247 6.41 -22.43 -9.02
CA ALA A 247 6.08 -23.28 -10.14
C ALA A 247 4.74 -23.98 -9.92
N GLY A 248 3.87 -23.96 -10.92
CA GLY A 248 2.69 -24.80 -11.00
C GLY A 248 3.04 -26.27 -11.21
N ALA A 249 2.02 -27.14 -11.28
CA ALA A 249 2.19 -28.55 -11.53
C ALA A 249 2.83 -28.86 -12.91
N ASP A 250 2.70 -27.95 -13.84
CA ASP A 250 3.29 -27.98 -15.19
C ASP A 250 4.73 -27.40 -15.26
N GLY A 251 5.30 -26.99 -14.11
CA GLY A 251 6.62 -26.37 -14.02
C GLY A 251 6.67 -24.89 -14.42
N HIS A 252 5.57 -24.32 -14.91
CA HIS A 252 5.52 -22.90 -15.27
C HIS A 252 5.35 -21.99 -14.05
N ARG A 253 6.06 -20.87 -14.08
CA ARG A 253 5.89 -19.75 -13.12
C ARG A 253 5.20 -18.59 -13.82
N PRO A 254 4.22 -17.91 -13.21
CA PRO A 254 3.56 -16.76 -13.82
C PRO A 254 4.53 -15.68 -14.29
N CYS A 255 5.58 -15.40 -13.51
CA CYS A 255 6.59 -14.39 -13.87
C CYS A 255 7.30 -14.65 -15.21
N HIS A 256 7.34 -15.88 -15.67
CA HIS A 256 7.95 -16.24 -16.97
C HIS A 256 7.00 -16.10 -18.17
N GLY A 257 5.71 -15.81 -17.93
CA GLY A 257 4.75 -15.45 -18.97
C GLY A 257 4.52 -16.53 -20.04
N GLY A 258 4.64 -17.83 -19.70
CA GLY A 258 4.42 -18.95 -20.62
C GLY A 258 5.60 -19.25 -21.54
N ASP A 259 6.77 -18.65 -21.34
CA ASP A 259 7.99 -19.01 -22.08
C ASP A 259 8.45 -20.43 -21.67
N ALA A 260 8.30 -21.38 -22.59
CA ALA A 260 8.57 -22.79 -22.36
C ALA A 260 10.03 -23.09 -21.95
N ARG A 261 10.98 -22.23 -22.30
CA ARG A 261 12.39 -22.38 -21.90
C ARG A 261 12.55 -22.46 -20.39
N PHE A 262 11.85 -21.62 -19.64
CA PHE A 262 11.91 -21.58 -18.17
C PHE A 262 11.21 -22.75 -17.47
N ALA A 263 10.45 -23.57 -18.19
CA ALA A 263 9.82 -24.76 -17.64
C ALA A 263 10.54 -26.06 -18.08
N GLN A 264 11.09 -26.08 -19.29
CA GLN A 264 11.51 -27.31 -19.98
C GLN A 264 13.02 -27.39 -20.24
N ASP A 265 13.69 -26.26 -20.53
CA ASP A 265 15.11 -26.27 -20.84
C ASP A 265 15.97 -26.45 -19.59
N PRO A 266 16.82 -27.50 -19.52
CA PRO A 266 17.68 -27.74 -18.34
C PRO A 266 18.58 -26.57 -17.95
N ALA A 267 18.96 -25.72 -18.90
CA ALA A 267 19.80 -24.55 -18.63
C ALA A 267 19.01 -23.36 -18.07
N TRP A 268 17.69 -23.32 -18.22
CA TRP A 268 16.83 -22.20 -17.87
C TRP A 268 15.83 -22.48 -16.75
N LYS A 269 15.39 -23.74 -16.55
CA LYS A 269 14.30 -24.11 -15.65
C LYS A 269 14.51 -23.71 -14.19
N ASP A 270 15.77 -23.61 -13.75
CA ASP A 270 16.13 -23.26 -12.39
C ASP A 270 16.45 -21.75 -12.21
N LEU A 271 16.37 -20.97 -13.30
CA LEU A 271 16.56 -19.54 -13.25
C LEU A 271 15.28 -18.83 -12.82
N VAL A 272 15.42 -17.89 -11.90
CA VAL A 272 14.35 -17.00 -11.47
C VAL A 272 14.76 -15.56 -11.78
N LEU A 273 13.96 -14.87 -12.59
CA LEU A 273 14.20 -13.49 -12.95
C LEU A 273 13.34 -12.56 -12.09
N PHE A 274 13.97 -11.54 -11.52
CA PHE A 274 13.32 -10.54 -10.68
C PHE A 274 12.95 -9.33 -11.52
N HIS A 275 11.81 -9.43 -12.21
CA HIS A 275 11.33 -8.36 -13.09
C HIS A 275 10.95 -7.10 -12.31
N GLU A 276 10.97 -5.97 -13.01
CA GLU A 276 10.68 -4.65 -12.45
C GLU A 276 9.23 -4.52 -11.98
N TYR A 277 8.29 -5.03 -12.78
CA TYR A 277 6.87 -5.11 -12.49
C TYR A 277 6.24 -6.30 -13.23
N PHE A 278 4.96 -6.56 -12.96
CA PHE A 278 4.30 -7.75 -13.47
C PHE A 278 2.96 -7.37 -14.12
N HIS A 279 2.62 -8.05 -15.19
CA HIS A 279 1.34 -7.86 -15.88
C HIS A 279 0.18 -8.15 -14.91
N GLY A 280 -0.74 -7.19 -14.75
CA GLY A 280 -1.81 -7.22 -13.75
C GLY A 280 -2.69 -8.46 -13.79
N ASP A 281 -2.95 -9.02 -14.98
CA ASP A 281 -3.87 -10.15 -15.14
C ASP A 281 -3.15 -11.50 -15.32
N SER A 282 -1.99 -11.55 -15.98
CA SER A 282 -1.27 -12.80 -16.28
C SER A 282 -0.09 -13.08 -15.36
N GLY A 283 0.39 -12.07 -14.62
CA GLY A 283 1.58 -12.19 -13.78
C GLY A 283 2.90 -12.23 -14.56
N LYS A 284 2.89 -12.08 -15.89
CA LYS A 284 4.11 -12.04 -16.68
C LYS A 284 5.02 -10.91 -16.24
N GLY A 285 6.30 -11.20 -16.02
CA GLY A 285 7.32 -10.21 -15.72
C GLY A 285 7.57 -9.26 -16.88
N LEU A 286 7.71 -7.99 -16.58
CA LEU A 286 7.86 -6.87 -17.50
C LEU A 286 8.96 -5.92 -17.03
N GLY A 287 9.34 -4.98 -17.88
CA GLY A 287 10.43 -4.05 -17.61
C GLY A 287 11.79 -4.74 -17.51
N ALA A 288 12.69 -4.21 -16.70
CA ALA A 288 14.00 -4.80 -16.47
C ALA A 288 13.86 -6.14 -15.75
N SER A 289 14.66 -7.15 -16.16
CA SER A 289 14.56 -8.52 -15.64
C SER A 289 15.36 -8.77 -14.34
N HIS A 290 16.09 -7.77 -13.85
CA HIS A 290 16.96 -7.88 -12.67
C HIS A 290 16.81 -6.72 -11.69
N GLN A 291 15.59 -6.44 -11.27
CA GLN A 291 15.30 -5.51 -10.16
C GLN A 291 15.29 -6.24 -8.82
N THR A 292 16.40 -6.92 -8.51
CA THR A 292 16.55 -7.68 -7.27
C THR A 292 16.42 -6.81 -6.02
N GLY A 293 16.75 -5.52 -6.10
CA GLY A 293 16.65 -4.59 -4.98
C GLY A 293 15.25 -4.48 -4.38
N TRP A 294 14.21 -4.69 -5.17
CA TRP A 294 12.83 -4.65 -4.67
C TRP A 294 12.03 -5.93 -4.90
N THR A 295 12.23 -6.64 -6.02
CA THR A 295 11.42 -7.83 -6.34
C THR A 295 11.89 -9.06 -5.59
N ALA A 296 13.14 -9.11 -5.12
CA ALA A 296 13.64 -10.17 -4.24
C ALA A 296 12.95 -10.19 -2.86
N LEU A 297 12.15 -9.19 -2.51
CA LEU A 297 11.20 -9.25 -1.38
C LEU A 297 10.24 -10.45 -1.48
N ALA A 298 10.14 -11.11 -2.65
CA ALA A 298 9.46 -12.40 -2.81
C ALA A 298 9.97 -13.45 -1.80
N ALA A 299 11.27 -13.47 -1.54
CA ALA A 299 11.85 -14.39 -0.53
C ALA A 299 11.31 -14.08 0.87
N ARG A 300 11.15 -12.80 1.21
CA ARG A 300 10.57 -12.38 2.48
C ARG A 300 9.09 -12.76 2.58
N CYS A 301 8.30 -12.56 1.53
CA CYS A 301 6.91 -13.00 1.50
C CYS A 301 6.78 -14.51 1.74
N ILE A 302 7.64 -15.33 1.13
CA ILE A 302 7.64 -16.79 1.31
C ILE A 302 7.98 -17.17 2.76
N GLU A 303 8.98 -16.49 3.36
CA GLU A 303 9.38 -16.70 4.76
C GLU A 303 8.23 -16.34 5.72
N ASP A 304 7.60 -15.19 5.54
CA ASP A 304 6.49 -14.72 6.37
C ASP A 304 5.28 -15.67 6.32
N LEU A 305 4.94 -16.13 5.12
CA LEU A 305 3.88 -17.13 4.91
C LEU A 305 4.20 -18.47 5.58
N ALA A 306 5.45 -18.93 5.52
CA ALA A 306 5.88 -20.14 6.18
C ALA A 306 5.81 -20.00 7.71
N ALA A 307 6.25 -18.87 8.25
CA ALA A 307 6.19 -18.58 9.68
C ALA A 307 4.74 -18.50 10.19
N ASP A 308 3.82 -17.92 9.41
CA ASP A 308 2.40 -17.85 9.76
C ASP A 308 1.75 -19.24 9.78
N ARG A 309 2.00 -20.06 8.78
CA ARG A 309 1.54 -21.46 8.75
C ARG A 309 2.01 -22.25 9.99
N ALA A 310 3.28 -22.09 10.37
CA ALA A 310 3.84 -22.78 11.55
C ALA A 310 3.13 -22.33 12.85
N ARG A 311 2.78 -21.04 12.98
CA ARG A 311 2.02 -20.52 14.14
C ARG A 311 0.60 -21.06 14.16
N SER A 312 -0.08 -21.13 13.02
CA SER A 312 -1.45 -21.65 12.90
C SER A 312 -1.52 -23.13 13.27
N VAL A 313 -0.57 -23.95 12.84
CA VAL A 313 -0.47 -25.37 13.22
C VAL A 313 -0.23 -25.54 14.74
N LYS A 314 0.59 -24.68 15.36
CA LYS A 314 0.82 -24.73 16.82
C LYS A 314 -0.44 -24.34 17.61
N ARG A 315 -1.25 -23.39 17.10
CA ARG A 315 -2.52 -23.01 17.74
C ARG A 315 -3.58 -24.11 17.64
N ALA A 316 -3.68 -24.78 16.51
CA ALA A 316 -4.65 -25.88 16.31
C ALA A 316 -4.33 -27.13 17.12
N ARG A 317 -3.09 -27.28 17.64
CA ARG A 317 -2.67 -28.40 18.51
C ARG A 317 -2.80 -28.14 20.01
N ARG A 318 -3.19 -26.94 20.38
CA ARG A 318 -3.49 -26.53 21.76
C ARG A 318 -4.99 -26.47 22.01
#